data_0ff22bc7ae413f21d72a033858aef324
#
_entry.id   0ff22bc7ae413f21d72a033858aef324
#
_cell.length_a   1.000
_cell.length_b   1.000
_cell.length_c   1.000
_cell.angle_alpha   90.00
_cell.angle_beta   90.00
_cell.angle_gamma   90.00
#
_symmetry.space_group_name_H-M   'P 1'
#
loop_
_entity.id
_entity.type
_entity.pdbx_description
1 polymer ?
#
loop_
_entity_poly.entity_id
_entity_poly.type
_entity_poly.pdbx_seq_one_letter_code
_entity_poly.pdbx_strand_id
1 'polypeptide(L)'
;MKSKIALMFSGGVDSTMVAYLLAKKYDEIHLLTYNNGYGHLFKGRTKNRFNELEDMFPGKFKFKLSSSKDLFEKITINNVLNEYKTHKSGFVWCLGCKLAMHTYSIIYCLENGIALMSDGSSKDTNEMVEQKEITVKLIRRLCKRYGISFVTPVYNLKRKEEIKKLKELKFNMGYMQIMDRFLGIQPKCLAGEIYYLPNILFREKPKHDDKQIKLFFKRKSDFVDKTIKLHLMNNNLKFDDQKNKILKTYKLLKKNGMLQY
;
A
#
# COMPACT_ATOMS: atom_id res chain seq x y z
N MET A 1 15.15 5.00 21.27
CA MET A 1 14.80 5.38 19.89
C MET A 1 13.33 5.00 19.65
N LYS A 2 12.51 5.92 19.13
CA LYS A 2 11.10 5.61 18.83
C LYS A 2 11.01 4.52 17.77
N SER A 3 10.18 3.52 18.00
CA SER A 3 9.85 2.48 17.01
C SER A 3 8.90 3.08 15.96
N LYS A 4 9.34 3.07 14.68
CA LYS A 4 8.60 3.68 13.57
C LYS A 4 8.21 2.66 12.53
N ILE A 5 7.00 2.84 11.95
CA ILE A 5 6.53 2.04 10.81
C ILE A 5 5.82 2.94 9.80
N ALA A 6 5.99 2.67 8.49
CA ALA A 6 5.22 3.31 7.43
C ALA A 6 4.06 2.40 7.03
N LEU A 7 2.88 2.97 6.85
CA LEU A 7 1.68 2.29 6.39
C LEU A 7 1.16 2.95 5.12
N MET A 8 1.04 2.20 4.04
CA MET A 8 0.25 2.63 2.89
C MET A 8 -1.22 2.66 3.27
N PHE A 9 -1.74 3.88 3.41
CA PHE A 9 -3.03 4.15 4.04
C PHE A 9 -4.04 4.69 3.03
N SER A 10 -5.07 3.90 2.75
CA SER A 10 -6.18 4.28 1.88
C SER A 10 -7.38 4.88 2.64
N GLY A 11 -7.42 4.74 3.96
CA GLY A 11 -8.60 5.09 4.78
C GLY A 11 -9.77 4.10 4.65
N GLY A 12 -9.58 2.99 3.92
CA GLY A 12 -10.54 1.89 3.86
C GLY A 12 -10.48 1.00 5.11
N VAL A 13 -11.39 0.01 5.17
CA VAL A 13 -11.54 -0.91 6.31
C VAL A 13 -10.19 -1.54 6.70
N ASP A 14 -9.57 -2.25 5.74
CA ASP A 14 -8.36 -3.03 6.00
C ASP A 14 -7.19 -2.14 6.47
N SER A 15 -6.93 -1.02 5.77
CA SER A 15 -5.85 -0.09 6.16
C SER A 15 -6.11 0.63 7.48
N THR A 16 -7.38 0.87 7.85
CA THR A 16 -7.75 1.44 9.14
C THR A 16 -7.54 0.43 10.27
N MET A 17 -7.92 -0.83 10.03
CA MET A 17 -7.65 -1.90 11.00
C MET A 17 -6.15 -2.11 11.22
N VAL A 18 -5.34 -2.08 10.13
CA VAL A 18 -3.88 -2.11 10.25
C VAL A 18 -3.38 -0.92 11.07
N ALA A 19 -3.81 0.31 10.78
CA ALA A 19 -3.40 1.50 11.53
C ALA A 19 -3.67 1.37 13.03
N TYR A 20 -4.87 0.88 13.39
CA TYR A 20 -5.25 0.60 14.78
C TYR A 20 -4.32 -0.44 15.45
N LEU A 21 -4.06 -1.56 14.78
CA LEU A 21 -3.16 -2.60 15.30
C LEU A 21 -1.73 -2.09 15.49
N LEU A 22 -1.24 -1.32 14.53
CA LEU A 22 0.10 -0.72 14.58
C LEU A 22 0.23 0.31 15.70
N ALA A 23 -0.81 1.11 15.98
CA ALA A 23 -0.81 2.11 17.05
C ALA A 23 -0.67 1.50 18.44
N LYS A 24 -1.10 0.24 18.62
CA LYS A 24 -0.91 -0.49 19.88
C LYS A 24 0.52 -0.97 20.09
N LYS A 25 1.31 -1.04 19.02
CA LYS A 25 2.63 -1.70 19.06
C LYS A 25 3.78 -0.73 18.83
N TYR A 26 3.60 0.28 17.98
CA TYR A 26 4.66 1.21 17.60
C TYR A 26 4.43 2.60 18.20
N ASP A 27 5.54 3.34 18.37
CA ASP A 27 5.51 4.69 18.92
C ASP A 27 5.07 5.73 17.87
N GLU A 28 5.41 5.50 16.61
CA GLU A 28 5.14 6.46 15.51
C GLU A 28 4.77 5.73 14.23
N ILE A 29 3.59 6.04 13.68
CA ILE A 29 3.06 5.44 12.45
C ILE A 29 2.98 6.52 11.36
N HIS A 30 3.66 6.31 10.23
CA HIS A 30 3.62 7.20 9.10
C HIS A 30 2.57 6.72 8.11
N LEU A 31 1.42 7.38 8.05
CA LEU A 31 0.32 7.09 7.13
C LEU A 31 0.60 7.72 5.77
N LEU A 32 0.90 6.90 4.77
CA LEU A 32 1.24 7.33 3.43
C LEU A 32 0.06 7.10 2.49
N THR A 33 -0.57 8.17 2.04
CA THR A 33 -1.67 8.13 1.06
C THR A 33 -1.19 8.68 -0.27
N TYR A 34 -1.55 7.97 -1.35
CA TYR A 34 -1.12 8.32 -2.70
C TYR A 34 -2.30 8.60 -3.62
N ASN A 35 -2.08 9.56 -4.53
CA ASN A 35 -2.96 9.84 -5.64
C ASN A 35 -2.22 9.51 -6.95
N ASN A 36 -2.76 8.56 -7.73
CA ASN A 36 -2.17 8.17 -9.01
C ASN A 36 -2.53 9.10 -10.18
N GLY A 37 -3.40 10.11 -9.96
CA GLY A 37 -3.84 11.04 -10.99
C GLY A 37 -4.89 10.50 -11.98
N TYR A 38 -5.23 9.19 -11.88
CA TYR A 38 -6.06 8.47 -12.83
C TYR A 38 -7.22 7.76 -12.12
N GLY A 39 -8.19 8.55 -11.64
CA GLY A 39 -9.43 7.99 -11.08
C GLY A 39 -9.40 7.65 -9.59
N HIS A 40 -8.43 8.15 -8.83
CA HIS A 40 -8.54 8.15 -7.38
C HIS A 40 -9.47 9.28 -6.93
N LEU A 41 -10.72 8.92 -6.62
CA LEU A 41 -11.76 9.86 -6.19
C LEU A 41 -11.82 9.97 -4.67
N PHE A 42 -12.33 11.11 -4.17
CA PHE A 42 -12.63 11.36 -2.75
C PHE A 42 -11.43 11.20 -1.78
N LYS A 43 -10.25 11.58 -2.22
CA LYS A 43 -8.99 11.49 -1.45
C LYS A 43 -9.04 12.20 -0.10
N GLY A 44 -9.79 13.28 0.02
CA GLY A 44 -9.98 14.01 1.29
C GLY A 44 -10.58 13.17 2.42
N ARG A 45 -11.32 12.10 2.08
CA ARG A 45 -11.91 11.18 3.07
C ARG A 45 -10.87 10.43 3.89
N THR A 46 -9.67 10.21 3.34
CA THR A 46 -8.56 9.60 4.07
C THR A 46 -8.17 10.45 5.29
N LYS A 47 -8.27 11.79 5.18
CA LYS A 47 -7.98 12.70 6.30
C LYS A 47 -9.01 12.57 7.43
N ASN A 48 -10.29 12.35 7.11
CA ASN A 48 -11.30 12.12 8.15
C ASN A 48 -10.97 10.86 8.96
N ARG A 49 -10.57 9.79 8.28
CA ARG A 49 -10.14 8.55 8.94
C ARG A 49 -8.86 8.74 9.76
N PHE A 50 -7.93 9.57 9.29
CA PHE A 50 -6.76 9.96 10.06
C PHE A 50 -7.16 10.70 11.35
N ASN A 51 -8.11 11.63 11.29
CA ASN A 51 -8.57 12.37 12.47
C ASN A 51 -9.16 11.42 13.53
N GLU A 52 -10.02 10.46 13.13
CA GLU A 52 -10.57 9.45 14.06
C GLU A 52 -9.47 8.60 14.73
N LEU A 53 -8.41 8.26 14.00
CA LEU A 53 -7.26 7.54 14.54
C LEU A 53 -6.44 8.40 15.50
N GLU A 54 -6.26 9.68 15.16
CA GLU A 54 -5.52 10.65 15.99
C GLU A 54 -6.27 10.96 17.29
N ASP A 55 -7.60 11.06 17.25
CA ASP A 55 -8.45 11.22 18.45
C ASP A 55 -8.31 10.02 19.39
N MET A 56 -8.16 8.81 18.82
CA MET A 56 -8.00 7.57 19.61
C MET A 56 -6.58 7.37 20.16
N PHE A 57 -5.56 7.82 19.44
CA PHE A 57 -4.14 7.66 19.76
C PHE A 57 -3.37 8.97 19.52
N PRO A 58 -3.57 10.00 20.34
CA PRO A 58 -3.00 11.33 20.10
C PRO A 58 -1.48 11.31 19.93
N GLY A 59 -1.00 12.00 18.89
CA GLY A 59 0.43 12.17 18.60
C GLY A 59 1.16 10.95 18.07
N LYS A 60 0.45 9.81 17.78
CA LYS A 60 1.08 8.60 17.24
C LYS A 60 1.21 8.62 15.72
N PHE A 61 0.41 9.40 15.01
CA PHE A 61 0.34 9.34 13.55
C PHE A 61 0.97 10.55 12.88
N LYS A 62 1.66 10.30 11.77
CA LYS A 62 2.09 11.33 10.81
C LYS A 62 1.40 11.05 9.50
N PHE A 63 0.59 11.97 9.00
CA PHE A 63 -0.16 11.82 7.76
C PHE A 63 0.53 12.54 6.61
N LYS A 64 0.74 11.84 5.49
CA LYS A 64 1.28 12.40 4.25
C LYS A 64 0.44 11.98 3.06
N LEU A 65 -0.10 12.96 2.34
CA LEU A 65 -0.75 12.77 1.04
C LEU A 65 0.22 13.21 -0.06
N SER A 66 0.50 12.33 -1.03
CA SER A 66 1.45 12.57 -2.11
C SER A 66 0.89 12.14 -3.47
N SER A 67 1.45 12.67 -4.56
CA SER A 67 1.18 12.19 -5.91
C SER A 67 2.11 11.01 -6.26
N SER A 68 1.54 9.97 -6.87
CA SER A 68 2.31 8.90 -7.52
C SER A 68 2.11 8.89 -9.05
N LYS A 69 1.53 9.98 -9.58
CA LYS A 69 1.12 10.09 -10.98
C LYS A 69 2.28 9.88 -11.94
N ASP A 70 3.34 10.67 -11.81
CA ASP A 70 4.51 10.67 -12.70
C ASP A 70 5.19 9.28 -12.77
N LEU A 71 5.30 8.60 -11.65
CA LEU A 71 5.90 7.26 -11.61
C LEU A 71 4.94 6.21 -12.17
N PHE A 72 3.64 6.32 -11.90
CA PHE A 72 2.65 5.45 -12.48
C PHE A 72 2.57 5.61 -14.00
N GLU A 73 2.67 6.83 -14.52
CA GLU A 73 2.78 7.10 -15.95
C GLU A 73 3.97 6.37 -16.57
N LYS A 74 5.15 6.51 -15.99
CA LYS A 74 6.38 5.87 -16.48
C LYS A 74 6.35 4.35 -16.37
N ILE A 75 5.75 3.80 -15.32
CA ILE A 75 5.66 2.34 -15.12
C ILE A 75 4.66 1.71 -16.10
N THR A 76 3.52 2.35 -16.33
CA THR A 76 2.38 1.71 -17.02
C THR A 76 1.75 2.58 -18.08
N ILE A 77 1.29 3.80 -17.77
CA ILE A 77 0.37 4.55 -18.62
C ILE A 77 0.98 4.90 -19.97
N ASN A 78 2.23 5.41 -19.99
CA ASN A 78 2.91 5.83 -21.21
C ASN A 78 3.12 4.67 -22.22
N ASN A 79 2.96 3.42 -21.76
CA ASN A 79 3.13 2.24 -22.59
C ASN A 79 2.02 1.20 -22.36
N VAL A 80 0.83 1.65 -21.95
CA VAL A 80 -0.25 0.77 -21.47
C VAL A 80 -0.70 -0.25 -22.52
N LEU A 81 -0.76 0.12 -23.80
CA LEU A 81 -1.15 -0.79 -24.88
C LEU A 81 -0.14 -1.91 -25.06
N ASN A 82 1.16 -1.63 -25.00
CA ASN A 82 2.20 -2.64 -25.08
C ASN A 82 2.25 -3.54 -23.84
N GLU A 83 2.03 -2.96 -22.67
CA GLU A 83 1.91 -3.73 -21.42
C GLU A 83 0.70 -4.68 -21.50
N TYR A 84 -0.45 -4.19 -21.98
CA TYR A 84 -1.63 -5.02 -22.19
C TYR A 84 -1.37 -6.15 -23.21
N LYS A 85 -0.76 -5.85 -24.37
CA LYS A 85 -0.40 -6.86 -25.39
C LYS A 85 0.55 -7.91 -24.84
N THR A 86 1.55 -7.49 -24.04
CA THR A 86 2.56 -8.39 -23.46
C THR A 86 1.96 -9.34 -22.42
N HIS A 87 1.09 -8.83 -21.56
CA HIS A 87 0.54 -9.58 -20.44
C HIS A 87 -0.86 -10.14 -20.72
N LYS A 88 -1.49 -9.75 -21.84
CA LYS A 88 -2.85 -10.13 -22.26
C LYS A 88 -3.89 -9.92 -21.15
N SER A 89 -3.72 -8.87 -20.35
CA SER A 89 -4.60 -8.61 -19.20
C SER A 89 -4.56 -7.14 -18.76
N GLY A 90 -5.71 -6.63 -18.33
CA GLY A 90 -5.84 -5.29 -17.74
C GLY A 90 -5.24 -5.14 -16.34
N PHE A 91 -4.79 -6.23 -15.73
CA PHE A 91 -4.16 -6.18 -14.39
C PHE A 91 -2.93 -5.26 -14.32
N VAL A 92 -2.28 -5.00 -15.45
CA VAL A 92 -1.10 -4.11 -15.55
C VAL A 92 -1.37 -2.73 -14.98
N TRP A 93 -2.62 -2.26 -15.05
CA TRP A 93 -3.04 -1.00 -14.44
C TRP A 93 -2.91 -1.05 -12.91
N CYS A 94 -3.57 -2.01 -12.27
CA CYS A 94 -3.59 -2.14 -10.80
C CYS A 94 -2.19 -2.47 -10.26
N LEU A 95 -1.44 -3.37 -10.91
CA LEU A 95 -0.07 -3.69 -10.51
C LEU A 95 0.89 -2.51 -10.69
N GLY A 96 0.76 -1.77 -11.79
CA GLY A 96 1.60 -0.59 -12.02
C GLY A 96 1.33 0.52 -11.01
N CYS A 97 0.06 0.78 -10.70
CA CYS A 97 -0.34 1.71 -9.65
C CYS A 97 0.22 1.29 -8.28
N LYS A 98 0.03 0.01 -7.90
CA LYS A 98 0.57 -0.53 -6.64
C LYS A 98 2.09 -0.41 -6.60
N LEU A 99 2.78 -0.76 -7.68
CA LEU A 99 4.24 -0.69 -7.76
C LEU A 99 4.76 0.75 -7.63
N ALA A 100 4.10 1.73 -8.27
CA ALA A 100 4.44 3.15 -8.14
C ALA A 100 4.31 3.62 -6.68
N MET A 101 3.19 3.32 -6.03
CA MET A 101 2.98 3.68 -4.63
C MET A 101 4.01 3.04 -3.70
N HIS A 102 4.31 1.74 -3.88
CA HIS A 102 5.33 1.05 -3.09
C HIS A 102 6.73 1.62 -3.32
N THR A 103 7.06 2.01 -4.54
CA THR A 103 8.34 2.65 -4.86
C THR A 103 8.51 3.95 -4.08
N TYR A 104 7.51 4.83 -4.07
CA TYR A 104 7.54 6.04 -3.26
C TYR A 104 7.54 5.77 -1.76
N SER A 105 6.86 4.72 -1.30
CA SER A 105 6.91 4.31 0.10
C SER A 105 8.31 3.81 0.50
N ILE A 106 9.01 3.10 -0.37
CA ILE A 106 10.40 2.68 -0.16
C ILE A 106 11.32 3.91 -0.08
N ILE A 107 11.18 4.86 -1.01
CA ILE A 107 11.93 6.13 -0.97
C ILE A 107 11.70 6.85 0.36
N TYR A 108 10.44 7.00 0.75
CA TYR A 108 10.07 7.62 2.02
C TYR A 108 10.71 6.92 3.22
N CYS A 109 10.68 5.59 3.24
CA CYS A 109 11.30 4.79 4.30
C CYS A 109 12.84 5.02 4.37
N LEU A 110 13.51 5.05 3.21
CA LEU A 110 14.94 5.31 3.11
C LEU A 110 15.29 6.70 3.66
N GLU A 111 14.59 7.74 3.22
CA GLU A 111 14.80 9.13 3.67
C GLU A 111 14.61 9.30 5.18
N ASN A 112 13.61 8.61 5.76
CA ASN A 112 13.23 8.75 7.17
C ASN A 112 13.82 7.69 8.11
N GLY A 113 14.64 6.76 7.60
CA GLY A 113 15.27 5.68 8.38
C GLY A 113 14.26 4.69 8.96
N ILE A 114 13.13 4.43 8.25
CA ILE A 114 12.05 3.55 8.67
C ILE A 114 12.30 2.14 8.11
N ALA A 115 12.55 1.16 8.97
CA ALA A 115 12.89 -0.20 8.57
C ALA A 115 11.67 -1.13 8.42
N LEU A 116 10.47 -0.64 8.73
CA LEU A 116 9.22 -1.40 8.65
C LEU A 116 8.21 -0.70 7.76
N MET A 117 7.56 -1.45 6.89
CA MET A 117 6.48 -0.97 6.04
C MET A 117 5.32 -1.95 6.04
N SER A 118 4.10 -1.44 5.91
CA SER A 118 2.87 -2.21 5.92
C SER A 118 1.89 -1.69 4.87
N ASP A 119 0.93 -2.52 4.49
CA ASP A 119 -0.29 -2.13 3.78
C ASP A 119 -1.51 -2.91 4.30
N GLY A 120 -2.70 -2.54 3.81
CA GLY A 120 -3.97 -3.20 4.11
C GLY A 120 -4.28 -4.36 3.16
N SER A 121 -3.29 -5.11 2.67
CA SER A 121 -3.55 -6.28 1.83
C SER A 121 -4.32 -7.34 2.62
N SER A 122 -5.38 -7.90 2.00
CA SER A 122 -6.29 -8.88 2.58
C SER A 122 -6.49 -10.07 1.64
N LYS A 123 -6.58 -11.28 2.22
CA LYS A 123 -6.89 -12.50 1.50
C LYS A 123 -8.35 -12.57 1.07
N ASP A 124 -9.24 -11.91 1.79
CA ASP A 124 -10.68 -11.86 1.46
C ASP A 124 -10.96 -11.11 0.14
N THR A 125 -10.00 -10.34 -0.35
CA THR A 125 -10.06 -9.60 -1.63
C THR A 125 -9.01 -10.08 -2.62
N ASN A 126 -8.58 -11.35 -2.54
CA ASN A 126 -7.51 -11.92 -3.36
C ASN A 126 -7.88 -12.11 -4.85
N GLU A 127 -9.14 -11.90 -5.22
CA GLU A 127 -9.56 -11.72 -6.63
C GLU A 127 -8.96 -10.45 -7.24
N MET A 128 -8.66 -9.44 -6.43
CA MET A 128 -7.92 -8.27 -6.87
C MET A 128 -6.45 -8.61 -7.03
N VAL A 129 -5.88 -8.40 -8.22
CA VAL A 129 -4.51 -8.79 -8.54
C VAL A 129 -3.47 -8.23 -7.58
N GLU A 130 -3.70 -7.00 -7.10
CA GLU A 130 -2.82 -6.33 -6.14
C GLU A 130 -2.89 -6.93 -4.72
N GLN A 131 -3.92 -7.71 -4.41
CA GLN A 131 -4.11 -8.38 -3.11
C GLN A 131 -3.64 -9.85 -3.13
N LYS A 132 -3.40 -10.42 -4.33
CA LYS A 132 -2.96 -11.81 -4.45
C LYS A 132 -1.69 -12.08 -3.65
N GLU A 133 -1.61 -13.28 -3.10
CA GLU A 133 -0.47 -13.73 -2.30
C GLU A 133 0.86 -13.59 -3.05
N ILE A 134 0.86 -13.90 -4.37
CA ILE A 134 2.05 -13.75 -5.21
C ILE A 134 2.47 -12.28 -5.30
N THR A 135 1.54 -11.34 -5.44
CA THR A 135 1.84 -9.90 -5.47
C THR A 135 2.42 -9.44 -4.14
N VAL A 136 1.81 -9.83 -3.02
CA VAL A 136 2.31 -9.52 -1.67
C VAL A 136 3.72 -10.08 -1.47
N LYS A 137 4.00 -11.33 -1.92
CA LYS A 137 5.34 -11.95 -1.88
C LYS A 137 6.36 -11.16 -2.71
N LEU A 138 5.98 -10.68 -3.89
CA LEU A 138 6.87 -9.90 -4.77
C LEU A 138 7.17 -8.52 -4.16
N ILE A 139 6.18 -7.83 -3.60
CA ILE A 139 6.38 -6.58 -2.86
C ILE A 139 7.29 -6.80 -1.65
N ARG A 140 7.08 -7.86 -0.87
CA ARG A 140 7.97 -8.19 0.25
C ARG A 140 9.42 -8.39 -0.18
N ARG A 141 9.65 -9.07 -1.32
CA ARG A 141 10.99 -9.23 -1.90
C ARG A 141 11.58 -7.88 -2.35
N LEU A 142 10.76 -7.03 -2.97
CA LEU A 142 11.17 -5.69 -3.38
C LEU A 142 11.63 -4.87 -2.16
N CYS A 143 10.82 -4.77 -1.11
CA CYS A 143 11.17 -4.05 0.12
C CYS A 143 12.45 -4.58 0.77
N LYS A 144 12.61 -5.93 0.82
CA LYS A 144 13.79 -6.59 1.38
C LYS A 144 15.10 -6.18 0.69
N ARG A 145 15.08 -5.87 -0.62
CA ARG A 145 16.28 -5.39 -1.35
C ARG A 145 16.85 -4.09 -0.77
N TYR A 146 15.98 -3.29 -0.14
CA TYR A 146 16.32 -2.01 0.50
C TYR A 146 16.48 -2.13 2.03
N GLY A 147 16.46 -3.35 2.56
CA GLY A 147 16.55 -3.61 4.00
C GLY A 147 15.26 -3.38 4.78
N ILE A 148 14.14 -3.10 4.08
CA ILE A 148 12.84 -2.82 4.69
C ILE A 148 12.06 -4.12 4.86
N SER A 149 11.56 -4.39 6.07
CA SER A 149 10.63 -5.48 6.34
C SER A 149 9.21 -5.06 5.99
N PHE A 150 8.53 -5.83 5.15
CA PHE A 150 7.15 -5.58 4.76
C PHE A 150 6.21 -6.58 5.42
N VAL A 151 5.21 -6.08 6.15
CA VAL A 151 4.23 -6.87 6.90
C VAL A 151 2.80 -6.54 6.49
N THR A 152 1.92 -7.52 6.59
CA THR A 152 0.49 -7.42 6.25
C THR A 152 -0.34 -7.96 7.41
N PRO A 153 -0.53 -7.19 8.49
CA PRO A 153 -1.11 -7.65 9.76
C PRO A 153 -2.50 -8.26 9.64
N VAL A 154 -3.32 -7.77 8.69
CA VAL A 154 -4.71 -8.21 8.51
C VAL A 154 -4.89 -9.24 7.38
N TYR A 155 -3.79 -9.73 6.77
CA TYR A 155 -3.89 -10.55 5.56
C TYR A 155 -4.81 -11.77 5.71
N ASN A 156 -4.81 -12.40 6.88
CA ASN A 156 -5.60 -13.59 7.17
C ASN A 156 -6.89 -13.28 7.99
N LEU A 157 -7.15 -12.02 8.30
CA LEU A 157 -8.39 -11.63 8.97
C LEU A 157 -9.54 -11.60 7.97
N LYS A 158 -10.74 -11.99 8.43
CA LYS A 158 -11.95 -11.87 7.62
C LYS A 158 -12.46 -10.43 7.65
N ARG A 159 -12.80 -9.88 6.50
CA ARG A 159 -13.30 -8.52 6.38
C ARG A 159 -14.51 -8.23 7.26
N LYS A 160 -15.39 -9.23 7.47
CA LYS A 160 -16.54 -9.11 8.40
C LYS A 160 -16.10 -8.88 9.85
N GLU A 161 -15.02 -9.53 10.28
CA GLU A 161 -14.44 -9.39 11.62
C GLU A 161 -13.79 -8.01 11.80
N GLU A 162 -13.09 -7.53 10.77
CA GLU A 162 -12.50 -6.17 10.76
C GLU A 162 -13.60 -5.10 10.88
N ILE A 163 -14.66 -5.20 10.07
CA ILE A 163 -15.81 -4.27 10.12
C ILE A 163 -16.46 -4.29 11.50
N LYS A 164 -16.71 -5.49 12.07
CA LYS A 164 -17.28 -5.64 13.41
C LYS A 164 -16.39 -4.94 14.44
N LYS A 165 -15.08 -5.19 14.39
CA LYS A 165 -14.12 -4.60 15.33
C LYS A 165 -14.04 -3.08 15.21
N LEU A 166 -14.01 -2.54 13.99
CA LEU A 166 -13.98 -1.10 13.79
C LEU A 166 -15.27 -0.42 14.26
N LYS A 167 -16.45 -1.08 14.12
CA LYS A 167 -17.72 -0.58 14.69
C LYS A 167 -17.68 -0.57 16.22
N GLU A 168 -17.19 -1.63 16.86
CA GLU A 168 -17.02 -1.69 18.32
C GLU A 168 -16.11 -0.55 18.82
N LEU A 169 -15.12 -0.19 18.03
CA LEU A 169 -14.20 0.91 18.30
C LEU A 169 -14.77 2.30 17.91
N LYS A 170 -16.05 2.36 17.52
CA LYS A 170 -16.78 3.58 17.16
C LYS A 170 -16.23 4.33 15.94
N PHE A 171 -15.47 3.66 15.05
CA PHE A 171 -15.14 4.24 13.77
C PHE A 171 -16.40 4.44 12.92
N ASN A 172 -16.47 5.56 12.21
CA ASN A 172 -17.56 5.82 11.29
C ASN A 172 -17.46 4.89 10.09
N MET A 173 -18.34 3.87 10.01
CA MET A 173 -18.36 2.88 8.94
C MET A 173 -19.40 3.17 7.85
N GLY A 174 -20.10 4.33 7.92
CA GLY A 174 -21.23 4.67 7.04
C GLY A 174 -22.53 3.97 7.44
N TYR A 175 -23.63 4.53 6.96
CA TYR A 175 -24.96 4.04 7.33
C TYR A 175 -25.47 2.89 6.48
N MET A 176 -24.97 2.71 5.24
CA MET A 176 -25.47 1.70 4.30
C MET A 176 -24.34 1.12 3.45
N GLN A 177 -24.10 -0.18 3.54
CA GLN A 177 -23.09 -0.89 2.75
C GLN A 177 -23.25 -0.73 1.23
N ILE A 178 -24.49 -0.58 0.73
CA ILE A 178 -24.78 -0.37 -0.70
C ILE A 178 -24.49 1.07 -1.11
N MET A 179 -24.83 2.06 -0.28
CA MET A 179 -24.50 3.47 -0.55
C MET A 179 -23.03 3.79 -0.29
N ASP A 180 -22.34 3.03 0.57
CA ASP A 180 -20.90 3.11 0.76
C ASP A 180 -20.12 2.87 -0.54
N ARG A 181 -20.68 2.10 -1.47
CA ARG A 181 -20.10 1.88 -2.78
C ARG A 181 -20.13 3.13 -3.66
N PHE A 182 -21.16 3.97 -3.55
CA PHE A 182 -21.32 5.18 -4.35
C PHE A 182 -21.07 6.47 -3.56
N LEU A 183 -21.43 6.50 -2.27
CA LEU A 183 -21.31 7.65 -1.38
C LEU A 183 -20.37 7.42 -0.20
N GLY A 184 -19.67 6.28 -0.19
CA GLY A 184 -18.90 5.74 0.92
C GLY A 184 -17.80 6.63 1.48
N ILE A 185 -17.39 6.31 2.68
CA ILE A 185 -16.43 7.04 3.51
C ILE A 185 -14.99 6.90 2.98
N GLN A 186 -14.70 5.86 2.21
CA GLN A 186 -13.34 5.59 1.69
C GLN A 186 -13.11 6.18 0.29
N PRO A 187 -11.86 6.55 -0.05
CA PRO A 187 -11.47 6.86 -1.42
C PRO A 187 -11.76 5.70 -2.36
N LYS A 188 -12.04 6.00 -3.61
CA LYS A 188 -12.32 5.00 -4.65
C LYS A 188 -11.34 5.10 -5.79
N CYS A 189 -11.06 3.95 -6.42
CA CYS A 189 -10.31 3.87 -7.67
C CYS A 189 -11.30 3.56 -8.81
N LEU A 190 -11.65 4.55 -9.62
CA LEU A 190 -12.60 4.38 -10.73
C LEU A 190 -12.12 3.30 -11.73
N ALA A 191 -10.83 3.28 -12.07
CA ALA A 191 -10.27 2.27 -12.96
C ALA A 191 -10.37 0.85 -12.38
N GLY A 192 -10.14 0.70 -11.05
CA GLY A 192 -10.35 -0.58 -10.36
C GLY A 192 -11.82 -1.00 -10.37
N GLU A 193 -12.75 -0.08 -10.10
CA GLU A 193 -14.18 -0.37 -10.15
C GLU A 193 -14.61 -0.84 -11.54
N ILE A 194 -14.16 -0.18 -12.62
CA ILE A 194 -14.46 -0.57 -14.01
C ILE A 194 -13.84 -1.94 -14.32
N TYR A 195 -12.57 -2.16 -13.94
CA TYR A 195 -11.88 -3.42 -14.21
C TYR A 195 -12.53 -4.63 -13.54
N TYR A 196 -13.03 -4.46 -12.31
CA TYR A 196 -13.71 -5.52 -11.56
C TYR A 196 -15.23 -5.52 -11.73
N LEU A 197 -15.81 -4.62 -12.54
CA LEU A 197 -17.25 -4.55 -12.81
C LEU A 197 -17.84 -5.88 -13.32
N PRO A 198 -17.20 -6.63 -14.27
CA PRO A 198 -17.71 -7.93 -14.71
C PRO A 198 -17.82 -8.94 -13.57
N ASN A 199 -16.85 -8.95 -12.64
CA ASN A 199 -16.91 -9.81 -11.45
C ASN A 199 -18.14 -9.52 -10.59
N ILE A 200 -18.50 -8.24 -10.49
CA ILE A 200 -19.65 -7.80 -9.70
C ILE A 200 -20.97 -8.17 -10.36
N LEU A 201 -21.07 -7.97 -11.67
CA LEU A 201 -22.32 -8.17 -12.44
C LEU A 201 -22.57 -9.64 -12.76
N PHE A 202 -21.52 -10.38 -13.14
CA PHE A 202 -21.63 -11.75 -13.68
C PHE A 202 -21.07 -12.80 -12.72
N ARG A 203 -20.58 -12.42 -11.54
CA ARG A 203 -19.90 -13.29 -10.57
C ARG A 203 -18.69 -14.05 -11.16
N GLU A 204 -18.15 -13.60 -12.27
CA GLU A 204 -16.96 -14.14 -12.89
C GLU A 204 -15.71 -13.57 -12.23
N LYS A 205 -14.94 -14.42 -11.55
CA LYS A 205 -13.68 -13.99 -10.94
C LYS A 205 -12.61 -13.81 -12.02
N PRO A 206 -11.94 -12.62 -12.07
CA PRO A 206 -10.85 -12.43 -13.03
C PRO A 206 -9.75 -13.46 -12.77
N LYS A 207 -9.36 -14.18 -13.80
CA LYS A 207 -8.25 -15.13 -13.74
C LYS A 207 -6.94 -14.38 -13.96
N HIS A 208 -6.10 -14.31 -12.94
CA HIS A 208 -4.78 -13.71 -13.05
C HIS A 208 -3.70 -14.79 -13.04
N ASP A 209 -2.89 -14.83 -14.09
CA ASP A 209 -1.77 -15.78 -14.19
C ASP A 209 -0.59 -15.28 -13.34
N ASP A 210 -0.18 -16.08 -12.38
CA ASP A 210 0.95 -15.79 -11.50
C ASP A 210 2.28 -15.66 -12.24
N LYS A 211 2.43 -16.34 -13.40
CA LYS A 211 3.63 -16.21 -14.25
C LYS A 211 3.68 -14.80 -14.87
N GLN A 212 2.55 -14.29 -15.34
CA GLN A 212 2.45 -12.94 -15.90
C GLN A 212 2.67 -11.85 -14.84
N ILE A 213 2.17 -12.05 -13.63
CA ILE A 213 2.44 -11.14 -12.50
C ILE A 213 3.94 -11.09 -12.20
N LYS A 214 4.61 -12.26 -12.12
CA LYS A 214 6.06 -12.34 -11.92
C LYS A 214 6.83 -11.67 -13.04
N LEU A 215 6.42 -11.88 -14.28
CA LEU A 215 7.05 -11.27 -15.47
C LEU A 215 6.94 -9.75 -15.42
N PHE A 216 5.76 -9.20 -15.07
CA PHE A 216 5.56 -7.76 -14.91
C PHE A 216 6.55 -7.17 -13.90
N PHE A 217 6.62 -7.73 -12.70
CA PHE A 217 7.55 -7.25 -11.67
C PHE A 217 9.02 -7.37 -12.11
N LYS A 218 9.40 -8.46 -12.76
CA LYS A 218 10.76 -8.65 -13.29
C LYS A 218 11.13 -7.56 -14.28
N ARG A 219 10.26 -7.28 -15.26
CA ARG A 219 10.49 -6.25 -16.28
C ARG A 219 10.60 -4.84 -15.70
N LYS A 220 9.89 -4.54 -14.61
CA LYS A 220 9.91 -3.21 -13.97
C LYS A 220 10.99 -3.05 -12.91
N SER A 221 11.67 -4.13 -12.52
CA SER A 221 12.62 -4.15 -11.41
C SER A 221 13.75 -3.12 -11.56
N ASP A 222 14.42 -3.10 -12.71
CA ASP A 222 15.57 -2.22 -12.95
C ASP A 222 15.15 -0.75 -13.03
N PHE A 223 13.99 -0.49 -13.60
CA PHE A 223 13.40 0.84 -13.64
C PHE A 223 13.12 1.37 -12.23
N VAL A 224 12.52 0.55 -11.37
CA VAL A 224 12.26 0.88 -9.96
C VAL A 224 13.56 1.18 -9.21
N ASP A 225 14.57 0.33 -9.36
CA ASP A 225 15.87 0.51 -8.71
C ASP A 225 16.56 1.80 -9.17
N LYS A 226 16.57 2.06 -10.48
CA LYS A 226 17.11 3.30 -11.04
C LYS A 226 16.37 4.52 -10.51
N THR A 227 15.04 4.46 -10.44
CA THR A 227 14.21 5.56 -9.93
C THR A 227 14.54 5.90 -8.48
N ILE A 228 14.64 4.89 -7.61
CA ILE A 228 14.95 5.09 -6.19
C ILE A 228 16.35 5.72 -6.03
N LYS A 229 17.36 5.18 -6.73
CA LYS A 229 18.73 5.70 -6.67
C LYS A 229 18.83 7.15 -7.18
N LEU A 230 18.19 7.45 -8.31
CA LEU A 230 18.18 8.81 -8.87
C LEU A 230 17.46 9.79 -7.93
N HIS A 231 16.34 9.38 -7.33
CA HIS A 231 15.63 10.24 -6.39
C HIS A 231 16.51 10.60 -5.18
N LEU A 232 17.17 9.63 -4.59
CA LEU A 232 18.07 9.88 -3.45
C LEU A 232 19.25 10.77 -3.87
N MET A 233 19.85 10.50 -5.03
CA MET A 233 20.96 11.30 -5.54
C MET A 233 20.56 12.77 -5.76
N ASN A 234 19.39 13.02 -6.36
CA ASN A 234 18.87 14.38 -6.58
C ASN A 234 18.57 15.13 -5.27
N ASN A 235 18.39 14.40 -4.17
CA ASN A 235 18.22 14.97 -2.82
C ASN A 235 19.51 14.95 -2.00
N ASN A 236 20.67 14.80 -2.63
CA ASN A 236 22.00 14.73 -1.98
C ASN A 236 22.11 13.61 -0.93
N LEU A 237 21.39 12.49 -1.11
CA LEU A 237 21.42 11.33 -0.23
C LEU A 237 22.14 10.17 -0.91
N LYS A 238 23.16 9.61 -0.24
CA LYS A 238 23.85 8.40 -0.72
C LYS A 238 23.02 7.18 -0.41
N PHE A 239 22.76 6.36 -1.42
CA PHE A 239 21.92 5.15 -1.31
C PHE A 239 22.43 4.19 -0.21
N ASP A 240 23.73 3.93 -0.19
CA ASP A 240 24.34 2.98 0.76
C ASP A 240 24.23 3.47 2.20
N ASP A 241 24.37 4.78 2.44
CA ASP A 241 24.22 5.38 3.77
C ASP A 241 22.79 5.21 4.28
N GLN A 242 21.77 5.49 3.43
CA GLN A 242 20.38 5.31 3.78
C GLN A 242 20.03 3.84 4.03
N LYS A 243 20.51 2.94 3.18
CA LYS A 243 20.33 1.50 3.38
C LYS A 243 20.99 1.00 4.66
N ASN A 244 22.20 1.44 4.97
CA ASN A 244 22.88 1.09 6.21
C ASN A 244 22.13 1.61 7.44
N LYS A 245 21.57 2.81 7.40
CA LYS A 245 20.70 3.36 8.43
C LYS A 245 19.46 2.48 8.67
N ILE A 246 18.80 2.06 7.58
CA ILE A 246 17.67 1.11 7.63
C ILE A 246 18.08 -0.22 8.29
N LEU A 247 19.22 -0.81 7.88
CA LEU A 247 19.69 -2.08 8.43
C LEU A 247 20.04 -1.98 9.93
N LYS A 248 20.61 -0.86 10.38
CA LYS A 248 20.84 -0.60 11.82
C LYS A 248 19.52 -0.54 12.58
N THR A 249 18.54 0.23 12.06
CA THR A 249 17.19 0.34 12.63
C THR A 249 16.50 -1.04 12.69
N TYR A 250 16.57 -1.83 11.62
CA TYR A 250 16.02 -3.19 11.56
C TYR A 250 16.60 -4.11 12.65
N LYS A 251 17.95 -4.14 12.79
CA LYS A 251 18.63 -4.94 13.82
C LYS A 251 18.14 -4.57 15.23
N LEU A 252 17.96 -3.27 15.49
CA LEU A 252 17.49 -2.78 16.79
C LEU A 252 16.05 -3.23 17.07
N LEU A 253 15.15 -3.06 16.10
CA LEU A 253 13.76 -3.50 16.21
C LEU A 253 13.66 -5.02 16.40
N LYS A 254 14.50 -5.79 15.71
CA LYS A 254 14.59 -7.25 15.89
C LYS A 254 15.00 -7.63 17.31
N LYS A 255 16.03 -6.97 17.86
CA LYS A 255 16.50 -7.20 19.24
C LYS A 255 15.39 -6.94 20.26
N ASN A 256 14.53 -5.94 20.00
CA ASN A 256 13.43 -5.57 20.88
C ASN A 256 12.12 -6.35 20.63
N GLY A 257 12.15 -7.43 19.83
CA GLY A 257 10.94 -8.24 19.55
C GLY A 257 9.85 -7.55 18.72
N MET A 258 10.16 -6.42 18.07
CA MET A 258 9.18 -5.58 17.39
C MET A 258 8.83 -6.02 15.96
N LEU A 259 9.45 -7.09 15.43
CA LEU A 259 9.27 -7.54 14.04
C LEU A 259 8.16 -8.57 13.84
N GLN A 260 7.56 -9.08 14.90
CA GLN A 260 6.55 -10.15 14.81
C GLN A 260 5.17 -9.57 14.49
N TYR A 261 4.57 -10.06 13.42
CA TYR A 261 3.14 -10.03 13.07
C TYR A 261 2.75 -11.38 12.50
#